data_8b14fe22e01132ea0bffd20f20e3202f
#
_entry.id   8b14fe22e01132ea0bffd20f20e3202f
#
_cell.length_a   1.000
_cell.length_b   1.000
_cell.length_c   1.000
_cell.angle_alpha   90.00
_cell.angle_beta   90.00
_cell.angle_gamma   90.00
#
_symmetry.space_group_name_H-M   'P 1'
#
loop_
_entity.id
_entity.type
_entity.pdbx_description
1 polymer ?
#
loop_
_entity_poly.entity_id
_entity_poly.type
_entity_poly.pdbx_seq_one_letter_code
_entity_poly.pdbx_strand_id
1 'polypeptide(L)'
;MMGRNTVRSLSRWFAWGVVSASTAWSGGDLRAAENLDDQIQAHLAAGEFAPAFNLAQSIENGAQRDSALRNVARAQSAAGNNTAARQTLGQLSDRREAATERSQLGGGSMADFQPLIDLIQQEIAGPWDADEPGTGTISEHEAGVRVDPRGVLYRLTKEEQSGRLAALGLQARTAVLNEDMSRESDLRMVSLTRLEAEVSRRMAAGEPVVESMSKLAGLSQIKYVFVYPESNEIVIAGPAEGWKYDAHGVAIGTSSGKPALQLDDMVTVLRTFSPGARQMFGCSIDPRPEGLKAVKHFVTESQNAGPLAAGGARTWAHKIGDKLGRQDITIYGVPSNSHVARVILEADYKMKLIGIGKLEGGSNVPDYFELTQQHPEFATNNIEALRWWLSMKYEAVLHSPDRSVFEIAGSSVQCKSENEHLKDTGERVHSGKAEPINEMFAKNFTDNYNELAAKEPVFADLKSVFDLALVAALIEREDLDGKTHWNRGAFAVNGAYKSASYNVPKSVDTVVNHRVYKGKDIVVQVAGGVRADVASIVSDESLQKESTATAKPALPAGRWWWDAK
;
A
#
# COMPACT_ATOMS: atom_id res chain seq x y z
N MET A 1 39.89 -44.00 44.85
CA MET A 1 40.26 -42.80 45.63
C MET A 1 39.32 -41.69 45.13
N MET A 2 38.19 -41.47 45.80
CA MET A 2 37.93 -40.40 46.79
C MET A 2 38.18 -39.00 46.18
N GLY A 3 37.25 -38.08 46.06
CA GLY A 3 36.23 -37.73 47.01
C GLY A 3 35.12 -36.86 46.40
N ARG A 4 34.02 -37.02 47.06
CA ARG A 4 32.79 -36.20 47.01
C ARG A 4 33.04 -34.76 47.48
N ASN A 5 32.27 -33.78 46.94
CA ASN A 5 31.70 -32.74 47.81
C ASN A 5 30.42 -32.12 47.21
N THR A 6 29.39 -32.29 47.95
CA THR A 6 28.06 -31.68 47.96
C THR A 6 28.08 -30.31 48.62
N VAL A 7 27.35 -29.33 48.11
CA VAL A 7 26.82 -28.18 48.87
C VAL A 7 25.50 -27.76 48.28
N ARG A 8 24.42 -28.12 48.87
CA ARG A 8 23.48 -27.46 49.79
C ARG A 8 22.66 -26.32 49.20
N SER A 9 21.39 -26.63 49.06
CA SER A 9 20.22 -25.74 48.95
C SER A 9 20.09 -24.81 50.17
N LEU A 10 19.59 -23.61 49.95
CA LEU A 10 18.99 -22.77 50.99
C LEU A 10 17.67 -22.18 50.48
N SER A 11 16.62 -22.85 50.89
CA SER A 11 15.27 -22.32 50.94
C SER A 11 15.16 -21.32 52.09
N ARG A 12 14.55 -20.15 51.85
CA ARG A 12 14.03 -19.29 52.94
C ARG A 12 12.58 -18.99 52.69
N TRP A 13 11.77 -19.62 53.47
CA TRP A 13 10.39 -19.26 53.80
C TRP A 13 10.39 -17.96 54.61
N PHE A 14 9.45 -17.06 54.31
CA PHE A 14 8.96 -16.11 55.31
C PHE A 14 7.45 -16.13 55.37
N ALA A 15 7.01 -16.21 56.61
CA ALA A 15 5.66 -16.50 57.06
C ALA A 15 4.77 -15.26 57.09
N TRP A 16 3.50 -15.52 57.03
CA TRP A 16 2.32 -14.68 57.21
C TRP A 16 2.35 -13.84 58.49
N GLY A 17 1.90 -12.59 58.36
CA GLY A 17 1.38 -11.76 59.43
C GLY A 17 0.03 -11.18 59.00
N VAL A 18 -1.06 -11.74 59.54
CA VAL A 18 -2.41 -11.21 59.45
C VAL A 18 -2.52 -10.04 60.41
N VAL A 19 -2.89 -8.86 59.91
CA VAL A 19 -3.50 -7.78 60.71
C VAL A 19 -4.72 -7.30 59.96
N SER A 20 -5.88 -7.58 60.52
CA SER A 20 -7.17 -7.00 60.16
C SER A 20 -7.32 -5.62 60.77
N ALA A 21 -7.70 -4.63 59.98
CA ALA A 21 -8.53 -3.50 60.44
C ALA A 21 -9.13 -2.77 59.24
N SER A 22 -10.37 -2.87 59.14
CA SER A 22 -11.48 -2.03 58.63
C SER A 22 -11.19 -0.60 58.17
N THR A 23 -11.94 -0.25 57.09
CA THR A 23 -12.39 1.08 56.62
C THR A 23 -11.45 1.90 55.77
N ALA A 24 -11.69 1.87 54.45
CA ALA A 24 -11.98 3.02 53.61
C ALA A 24 -12.15 2.57 52.15
N TRP A 25 -13.33 2.60 51.66
CA TRP A 25 -13.63 2.52 50.19
C TRP A 25 -13.13 3.81 49.52
N SER A 26 -12.10 3.71 48.73
CA SER A 26 -11.76 4.54 47.53
C SER A 26 -10.35 4.31 46.99
N GLY A 27 -9.50 3.43 47.59
CA GLY A 27 -8.12 3.25 47.14
C GLY A 27 -7.81 1.95 46.37
N GLY A 28 -8.79 1.06 46.25
CA GLY A 28 -8.60 -0.24 45.58
C GLY A 28 -8.56 -0.18 44.07
N ASP A 29 -9.41 0.67 43.51
CA ASP A 29 -9.56 0.80 42.05
C ASP A 29 -8.36 1.48 41.39
N LEU A 30 -7.74 2.46 42.06
CA LEU A 30 -6.56 3.14 41.52
C LEU A 30 -5.30 2.26 41.49
N ARG A 31 -5.08 1.42 42.53
CA ARG A 31 -3.95 0.50 42.56
C ARG A 31 -4.10 -0.70 41.62
N ALA A 32 -5.33 -1.15 41.37
CA ALA A 32 -5.61 -2.21 40.40
C ALA A 32 -5.43 -1.65 38.95
N ALA A 33 -5.83 -0.41 38.72
CA ALA A 33 -5.66 0.28 37.44
C ALA A 33 -4.18 0.58 37.13
N GLU A 34 -3.40 1.03 38.11
CA GLU A 34 -1.94 1.22 37.97
C GLU A 34 -1.23 -0.09 37.61
N ASN A 35 -1.64 -1.21 38.20
CA ASN A 35 -1.05 -2.52 37.90
C ASN A 35 -1.41 -3.03 36.49
N LEU A 36 -2.62 -2.73 36.00
CA LEU A 36 -3.04 -3.08 34.65
C LEU A 36 -2.33 -2.24 33.58
N ASP A 37 -2.16 -0.95 33.81
CA ASP A 37 -1.43 -0.06 32.89
C ASP A 37 0.04 -0.47 32.76
N ASP A 38 0.70 -0.81 33.87
CA ASP A 38 2.07 -1.33 33.88
C ASP A 38 2.19 -2.65 33.09
N GLN A 39 1.21 -3.56 33.22
CA GLN A 39 1.17 -4.80 32.46
C GLN A 39 0.96 -4.55 30.96
N ILE A 40 0.05 -3.65 30.60
CA ILE A 40 -0.17 -3.24 29.21
C ILE A 40 1.13 -2.67 28.63
N GLN A 41 1.81 -1.76 29.34
CA GLN A 41 3.07 -1.18 28.89
C GLN A 41 4.17 -2.24 28.73
N ALA A 42 4.24 -3.21 29.65
CA ALA A 42 5.20 -4.32 29.55
C ALA A 42 4.97 -5.17 28.29
N HIS A 43 3.71 -5.51 27.98
CA HIS A 43 3.36 -6.23 26.75
C HIS A 43 3.64 -5.40 25.49
N LEU A 44 3.34 -4.08 25.52
CA LEU A 44 3.64 -3.19 24.39
C LEU A 44 5.15 -3.08 24.16
N ALA A 45 5.94 -2.96 25.22
CA ALA A 45 7.40 -2.95 25.15
C ALA A 45 7.99 -4.28 24.62
N ALA A 46 7.31 -5.39 24.89
CA ALA A 46 7.66 -6.71 24.36
C ALA A 46 7.17 -6.93 22.90
N GLY A 47 6.35 -6.04 22.35
CA GLY A 47 5.73 -6.20 21.03
C GLY A 47 4.54 -7.19 21.02
N GLU A 48 3.98 -7.50 22.19
CA GLU A 48 2.89 -8.44 22.37
C GLU A 48 1.54 -7.71 22.35
N PHE A 49 1.09 -7.32 21.17
CA PHE A 49 -0.09 -6.45 21.01
C PHE A 49 -1.42 -7.13 21.38
N ALA A 50 -1.57 -8.44 21.16
CA ALA A 50 -2.80 -9.16 21.48
C ALA A 50 -3.05 -9.25 22.99
N PRO A 51 -2.09 -9.65 23.84
CA PRO A 51 -2.22 -9.57 25.29
C PRO A 51 -2.50 -8.15 25.79
N ALA A 52 -1.77 -7.15 25.29
CA ALA A 52 -1.98 -5.73 25.64
C ALA A 52 -3.39 -5.26 25.31
N PHE A 53 -3.91 -5.63 24.13
CA PHE A 53 -5.26 -5.30 23.69
C PHE A 53 -6.34 -5.95 24.60
N ASN A 54 -6.18 -7.23 24.91
CA ASN A 54 -7.12 -7.93 25.79
C ASN A 54 -7.16 -7.33 27.20
N LEU A 55 -6.00 -6.98 27.75
CA LEU A 55 -5.91 -6.29 29.05
C LEU A 55 -6.57 -4.90 28.96
N ALA A 56 -6.31 -4.13 27.92
CA ALA A 56 -6.94 -2.82 27.72
C ALA A 56 -8.48 -2.94 27.63
N GLN A 57 -9.00 -3.96 26.95
CA GLN A 57 -10.45 -4.20 26.87
C GLN A 57 -11.07 -4.59 28.22
N SER A 58 -10.34 -5.21 29.12
CA SER A 58 -10.84 -5.62 30.44
C SER A 58 -10.99 -4.47 31.44
N ILE A 59 -10.52 -3.27 31.10
CA ILE A 59 -10.66 -2.08 31.95
C ILE A 59 -12.14 -1.65 31.99
N GLU A 60 -12.72 -1.64 33.18
CA GLU A 60 -14.14 -1.27 33.35
C GLU A 60 -14.41 0.22 33.14
N ASN A 61 -13.48 1.07 33.55
CA ASN A 61 -13.58 2.52 33.35
C ASN A 61 -13.40 2.89 31.86
N GLY A 62 -14.46 3.42 31.23
CA GLY A 62 -14.48 3.72 29.81
C GLY A 62 -13.38 4.67 29.36
N ALA A 63 -13.10 5.75 30.10
CA ALA A 63 -12.06 6.71 29.74
C ALA A 63 -10.64 6.12 29.86
N GLN A 64 -10.39 5.30 30.87
CA GLN A 64 -9.11 4.61 31.03
C GLN A 64 -8.94 3.52 29.98
N ARG A 65 -9.99 2.76 29.67
CA ARG A 65 -10.00 1.78 28.59
C ARG A 65 -9.66 2.41 27.25
N ASP A 66 -10.32 3.51 26.92
CA ASP A 66 -10.08 4.23 25.66
C ASP A 66 -8.65 4.78 25.60
N SER A 67 -8.10 5.27 26.72
CA SER A 67 -6.70 5.68 26.81
C SER A 67 -5.73 4.53 26.57
N ALA A 68 -5.97 3.38 27.20
CA ALA A 68 -5.17 2.17 27.03
C ALA A 68 -5.24 1.64 25.58
N LEU A 69 -6.43 1.61 24.97
CA LEU A 69 -6.62 1.20 23.58
C LEU A 69 -5.89 2.14 22.59
N ARG A 70 -5.85 3.45 22.86
CA ARG A 70 -5.05 4.39 22.06
C ARG A 70 -3.56 4.06 22.14
N ASN A 71 -3.04 3.78 23.33
CA ASN A 71 -1.64 3.41 23.51
C ASN A 71 -1.31 2.11 22.74
N VAL A 72 -2.21 1.12 22.79
CA VAL A 72 -2.06 -0.11 22.00
C VAL A 72 -2.07 0.19 20.50
N ALA A 73 -3.02 1.00 20.02
CA ALA A 73 -3.10 1.35 18.60
C ALA A 73 -1.86 2.12 18.11
N ARG A 74 -1.36 3.06 18.90
CA ARG A 74 -0.11 3.78 18.58
C ARG A 74 1.09 2.85 18.50
N ALA A 75 1.21 1.92 19.45
CA ALA A 75 2.29 0.95 19.45
C ALA A 75 2.19 -0.03 18.27
N GLN A 76 0.98 -0.48 17.92
CA GLN A 76 0.71 -1.28 16.73
C GLN A 76 1.12 -0.53 15.45
N SER A 77 0.73 0.75 15.33
CA SER A 77 1.09 1.59 14.18
C SER A 77 2.58 1.84 14.11
N ALA A 78 3.24 2.15 15.23
CA ALA A 78 4.69 2.31 15.30
C ALA A 78 5.46 1.04 14.92
N ALA A 79 4.83 -0.14 15.12
CA ALA A 79 5.35 -1.44 14.66
C ALA A 79 4.98 -1.76 13.20
N GLY A 80 4.30 -0.86 12.49
CA GLY A 80 3.83 -1.06 11.11
C GLY A 80 2.51 -1.82 10.99
N ASN A 81 1.85 -2.17 12.09
CA ASN A 81 0.62 -2.96 12.14
C ASN A 81 -0.61 -2.04 12.03
N ASN A 82 -0.71 -1.27 10.95
CA ASN A 82 -1.73 -0.23 10.77
C ASN A 82 -3.16 -0.81 10.72
N THR A 83 -3.35 -2.01 10.19
CA THR A 83 -4.66 -2.69 10.17
C THR A 83 -5.12 -3.01 11.59
N ALA A 84 -4.26 -3.61 12.42
CA ALA A 84 -4.56 -3.88 13.81
C ALA A 84 -4.79 -2.58 14.60
N ALA A 85 -3.99 -1.54 14.36
CA ALA A 85 -4.18 -0.22 14.96
C ALA A 85 -5.56 0.37 14.64
N ARG A 86 -6.00 0.31 13.39
CA ARG A 86 -7.35 0.76 12.98
C ARG A 86 -8.47 -0.06 13.63
N GLN A 87 -8.30 -1.37 13.74
CA GLN A 87 -9.27 -2.25 14.42
C GLN A 87 -9.36 -1.90 15.91
N THR A 88 -8.21 -1.69 16.56
CA THR A 88 -8.13 -1.27 17.97
C THR A 88 -8.82 0.07 18.18
N LEU A 89 -8.57 1.07 17.31
CA LEU A 89 -9.25 2.38 17.36
C LEU A 89 -10.76 2.28 17.07
N GLY A 90 -11.19 1.21 16.40
CA GLY A 90 -12.62 0.92 16.19
C GLY A 90 -13.36 0.55 17.47
N GLN A 91 -12.65 0.20 18.55
CA GLN A 91 -13.21 -0.19 19.85
C GLN A 91 -13.33 1.00 20.82
N LEU A 92 -12.86 2.20 20.45
CA LEU A 92 -13.01 3.38 21.28
C LEU A 92 -14.48 3.78 21.41
N SER A 93 -14.86 4.22 22.60
CA SER A 93 -16.22 4.65 22.92
C SER A 93 -16.58 5.95 22.19
N ASP A 94 -15.62 6.87 22.02
CA ASP A 94 -15.79 8.10 21.25
C ASP A 94 -15.33 7.92 19.80
N ARG A 95 -16.30 7.88 18.88
CA ARG A 95 -16.05 7.77 17.44
C ARG A 95 -15.29 8.95 16.84
N ARG A 96 -15.37 10.14 17.46
CA ARG A 96 -14.65 11.33 17.01
C ARG A 96 -13.18 11.23 17.39
N GLU A 97 -12.92 10.81 18.61
CA GLU A 97 -11.56 10.56 19.09
C GLU A 97 -10.90 9.42 18.29
N ALA A 98 -11.66 8.36 18.00
CA ALA A 98 -11.22 7.29 17.11
C ALA A 98 -10.88 7.79 15.69
N ALA A 99 -11.64 8.73 15.14
CA ALA A 99 -11.38 9.32 13.83
C ALA A 99 -10.12 10.20 13.84
N THR A 100 -9.94 10.99 14.91
CA THR A 100 -8.75 11.86 15.09
C THR A 100 -7.49 11.01 15.24
N GLU A 101 -7.51 9.99 16.08
CA GLU A 101 -6.37 9.07 16.24
C GLU A 101 -6.08 8.29 14.95
N ARG A 102 -7.12 7.87 14.21
CA ARG A 102 -6.93 7.24 12.89
C ARG A 102 -6.27 8.18 11.89
N SER A 103 -6.61 9.47 11.90
CA SER A 103 -5.96 10.45 11.02
C SER A 103 -4.48 10.65 11.39
N GLN A 104 -4.14 10.59 12.67
CA GLN A 104 -2.76 10.69 13.15
C GLN A 104 -1.93 9.41 12.89
N LEU A 105 -2.57 8.23 12.95
CA LEU A 105 -1.93 6.94 12.71
C LEU A 105 -1.99 6.50 11.24
N GLY A 106 -2.89 7.07 10.45
CA GLY A 106 -3.24 6.64 9.10
C GLY A 106 -2.73 7.51 7.99
N GLY A 107 -1.81 8.43 8.23
CA GLY A 107 -1.04 9.05 7.15
C GLY A 107 -0.52 7.93 6.28
N GLY A 108 -0.93 7.86 4.99
CA GLY A 108 -0.52 6.79 4.10
C GLY A 108 0.96 6.55 4.35
N SER A 109 1.34 5.30 4.61
CA SER A 109 2.60 4.88 5.25
C SER A 109 3.89 5.46 4.66
N MET A 110 3.78 6.42 3.76
CA MET A 110 4.87 6.98 2.97
C MET A 110 4.79 8.48 2.71
N ALA A 111 3.70 9.17 3.02
CA ALA A 111 3.60 10.60 2.79
C ALA A 111 3.77 11.36 4.11
N ASP A 112 4.88 12.07 4.25
CA ASP A 112 5.05 13.12 5.25
C ASP A 112 4.40 14.39 4.69
N PHE A 113 3.22 14.72 5.18
CA PHE A 113 2.49 15.92 4.76
C PHE A 113 2.87 17.17 5.57
N GLN A 114 3.70 17.04 6.62
CA GLN A 114 4.09 18.17 7.44
C GLN A 114 4.74 19.30 6.63
N PRO A 115 5.67 19.04 5.68
CA PRO A 115 6.22 20.10 4.85
C PRO A 115 5.18 20.81 3.97
N LEU A 116 4.10 20.11 3.57
CA LEU A 116 3.00 20.71 2.83
C LEU A 116 2.10 21.55 3.74
N ILE A 117 1.84 21.10 4.94
CA ILE A 117 1.11 21.86 5.96
C ILE A 117 1.86 23.14 6.28
N ASP A 118 3.15 23.06 6.56
CA ASP A 118 4.02 24.20 6.87
C ASP A 118 4.04 25.20 5.69
N LEU A 119 4.15 24.72 4.46
CA LEU A 119 4.11 25.55 3.26
C LEU A 119 2.76 26.28 3.12
N ILE A 120 1.64 25.58 3.32
CA ILE A 120 0.30 26.19 3.24
C ILE A 120 0.13 27.24 4.31
N GLN A 121 0.61 26.99 5.54
CA GLN A 121 0.54 27.96 6.62
C GLN A 121 1.42 29.19 6.38
N GLN A 122 2.56 29.04 5.69
CA GLN A 122 3.45 30.14 5.31
C GLN A 122 2.91 30.98 4.16
N GLU A 123 2.30 30.36 3.16
CA GLU A 123 1.84 31.04 1.93
C GLU A 123 0.43 31.61 2.03
N ILE A 124 -0.40 31.08 2.94
CA ILE A 124 -1.79 31.51 3.11
C ILE A 124 -1.91 32.20 4.47
N ALA A 125 -2.14 33.50 4.44
CA ALA A 125 -2.34 34.29 5.66
C ALA A 125 -3.50 33.72 6.50
N GLY A 126 -3.15 33.25 7.74
CA GLY A 126 -4.10 32.76 8.73
C GLY A 126 -5.09 33.83 9.21
N PRO A 127 -5.81 33.64 10.31
CA PRO A 127 -5.37 32.85 11.48
C PRO A 127 -5.66 31.36 11.38
N TRP A 128 -4.75 30.56 11.91
CA TRP A 128 -4.85 29.11 11.99
C TRP A 128 -5.19 28.67 13.43
N ASP A 129 -5.88 27.54 13.59
CA ASP A 129 -6.35 27.06 14.92
C ASP A 129 -5.19 26.78 15.90
N ALA A 130 -3.97 26.51 15.39
CA ALA A 130 -2.76 26.41 16.20
C ALA A 130 -2.37 27.72 16.89
N ASP A 131 -2.70 28.86 16.29
CA ASP A 131 -2.37 30.20 16.78
C ASP A 131 -3.56 30.85 17.48
N GLU A 132 -4.79 30.59 17.00
CA GLU A 132 -6.04 31.15 17.52
C GLU A 132 -7.17 30.12 17.47
N PRO A 133 -7.61 29.54 18.61
CA PRO A 133 -8.61 28.48 18.66
C PRO A 133 -9.93 28.84 17.98
N GLY A 134 -10.42 27.96 17.10
CA GLY A 134 -11.70 28.11 16.39
C GLY A 134 -11.59 28.84 15.06
N THR A 135 -10.41 29.06 14.55
CA THR A 135 -10.11 29.64 13.24
C THR A 135 -9.86 28.55 12.17
N GLY A 136 -9.10 28.86 11.12
CA GLY A 136 -8.81 27.91 10.07
C GLY A 136 -8.04 26.67 10.55
N THR A 137 -8.39 25.50 10.06
CA THR A 137 -7.71 24.25 10.41
C THR A 137 -7.06 23.63 9.19
N ILE A 138 -5.87 23.07 9.40
CA ILE A 138 -5.19 22.19 8.46
C ILE A 138 -4.95 20.87 9.15
N SER A 139 -5.32 19.78 8.50
CA SER A 139 -5.06 18.43 9.01
C SER A 139 -4.61 17.51 7.90
N GLU A 140 -3.76 16.56 8.25
CA GLU A 140 -3.43 15.47 7.34
C GLU A 140 -4.68 14.66 6.98
N HIS A 141 -4.74 14.27 5.72
CA HIS A 141 -5.77 13.39 5.19
C HIS A 141 -5.07 12.25 4.43
N GLU A 142 -5.65 11.07 4.42
CA GLU A 142 -5.03 9.86 3.82
C GLU A 142 -4.57 10.04 2.36
N ALA A 143 -5.15 10.98 1.64
CA ALA A 143 -4.79 11.32 0.26
C ALA A 143 -4.19 12.72 0.10
N GLY A 144 -3.77 13.38 1.18
CA GLY A 144 -3.24 14.74 1.11
C GLY A 144 -3.47 15.54 2.39
N VAL A 145 -3.73 16.82 2.23
CA VAL A 145 -3.99 17.75 3.33
C VAL A 145 -5.40 18.31 3.19
N ARG A 146 -6.16 18.26 4.28
CA ARG A 146 -7.46 18.92 4.36
C ARG A 146 -7.29 20.32 4.93
N VAL A 147 -7.72 21.32 4.16
CA VAL A 147 -7.66 22.73 4.56
C VAL A 147 -9.09 23.25 4.77
N ASP A 148 -9.35 23.78 5.95
CA ASP A 148 -10.57 24.53 6.28
C ASP A 148 -10.20 25.95 6.75
N PRO A 149 -9.94 26.88 5.82
CA PRO A 149 -9.39 28.21 6.13
C PRO A 149 -10.29 29.08 7.02
N ARG A 150 -11.57 28.69 7.17
CA ARG A 150 -12.56 29.45 7.93
C ARG A 150 -13.07 28.72 9.17
N GLY A 151 -12.55 27.53 9.46
CA GLY A 151 -13.06 26.68 10.54
C GLY A 151 -14.56 26.33 10.40
N VAL A 152 -15.11 26.43 9.17
CA VAL A 152 -16.55 26.21 8.91
C VAL A 152 -16.94 24.78 9.20
N LEU A 153 -16.12 23.83 8.75
CA LEU A 153 -16.36 22.40 8.99
C LEU A 153 -16.22 22.05 10.47
N TYR A 154 -15.25 22.65 11.16
CA TYR A 154 -15.08 22.48 12.61
C TYR A 154 -16.30 23.01 13.38
N ARG A 155 -16.79 24.21 13.03
CA ARG A 155 -17.99 24.78 13.64
C ARG A 155 -19.25 23.97 13.34
N LEU A 156 -19.44 23.57 12.08
CA LEU A 156 -20.57 22.73 11.67
C LEU A 156 -20.54 21.36 12.35
N THR A 157 -19.36 20.72 12.49
CA THR A 157 -19.25 19.44 13.20
C THR A 157 -19.43 19.57 14.70
N LYS A 158 -19.05 20.71 15.31
CA LYS A 158 -19.24 20.98 16.74
C LYS A 158 -20.70 21.31 17.08
N GLU A 159 -21.43 21.91 16.15
CA GLU A 159 -22.85 22.31 16.32
C GLU A 159 -23.81 21.17 15.95
N GLU A 160 -23.38 20.17 15.16
CA GLU A 160 -24.29 19.14 14.67
C GLU A 160 -24.23 17.84 15.47
N GLN A 161 -25.22 17.67 16.37
CA GLN A 161 -25.39 16.41 17.13
C GLN A 161 -26.35 15.41 16.43
N SER A 162 -26.94 15.74 15.28
CA SER A 162 -28.03 14.99 14.65
C SER A 162 -27.56 13.87 13.70
N GLY A 163 -26.26 13.75 13.40
CA GLY A 163 -25.74 12.80 12.40
C GLY A 163 -26.01 13.18 10.94
N ARG A 164 -26.60 14.35 10.69
CA ARG A 164 -26.94 14.84 9.36
C ARG A 164 -25.72 15.11 8.49
N LEU A 165 -24.61 15.60 9.09
CA LEU A 165 -23.33 15.77 8.38
C LEU A 165 -22.67 14.42 8.03
N ALA A 166 -22.82 13.41 8.90
CA ALA A 166 -22.38 12.06 8.57
C ALA A 166 -23.18 11.49 7.39
N ALA A 167 -24.51 11.72 7.38
CA ALA A 167 -25.37 11.31 6.26
C ALA A 167 -25.06 12.08 4.97
N LEU A 168 -24.83 13.41 5.05
CA LEU A 168 -24.40 14.23 3.91
C LEU A 168 -23.00 13.82 3.42
N GLY A 169 -22.08 13.50 4.31
CA GLY A 169 -20.76 12.98 3.97
C GLY A 169 -20.83 11.60 3.30
N LEU A 170 -21.81 10.77 3.70
CA LEU A 170 -22.08 9.50 3.03
C LEU A 170 -22.69 9.73 1.64
N GLN A 171 -23.62 10.66 1.53
CA GLN A 171 -24.29 11.03 0.28
C GLN A 171 -23.31 11.71 -0.70
N ALA A 172 -22.38 12.55 -0.22
CA ALA A 172 -21.32 13.16 -1.03
C ALA A 172 -20.26 12.15 -1.51
N ARG A 173 -20.14 11.02 -0.85
CA ARG A 173 -19.27 9.89 -1.27
C ARG A 173 -19.94 8.95 -2.24
N THR A 174 -21.24 9.09 -2.46
CA THR A 174 -21.97 8.31 -3.45
C THR A 174 -21.78 8.97 -4.81
N ALA A 175 -21.18 8.27 -5.75
CA ALA A 175 -21.04 8.78 -7.11
C ALA A 175 -22.43 9.02 -7.72
N VAL A 176 -22.62 10.18 -8.33
CA VAL A 176 -23.85 10.48 -9.07
C VAL A 176 -23.75 9.81 -10.43
N LEU A 177 -24.17 8.56 -10.49
CA LEU A 177 -24.16 7.76 -11.71
C LEU A 177 -25.58 7.71 -12.32
N ASN A 178 -25.64 7.62 -13.65
CA ASN A 178 -26.89 7.26 -14.30
C ASN A 178 -27.20 5.76 -14.04
N GLU A 179 -28.48 5.37 -14.19
CA GLU A 179 -28.91 3.99 -13.92
C GLU A 179 -28.16 2.94 -14.76
N ASP A 180 -27.81 3.26 -16.00
CA ASP A 180 -27.08 2.36 -16.89
C ASP A 180 -25.67 2.10 -16.36
N MET A 181 -24.96 3.14 -15.91
CA MET A 181 -23.60 3.03 -15.40
C MET A 181 -23.52 2.37 -14.02
N SER A 182 -24.60 2.45 -13.24
CA SER A 182 -24.69 1.82 -11.91
C SER A 182 -24.88 0.30 -11.98
N ARG A 183 -25.32 -0.23 -13.13
CA ARG A 183 -25.52 -1.66 -13.32
C ARG A 183 -24.19 -2.40 -13.44
N GLU A 184 -24.14 -3.62 -12.92
CA GLU A 184 -23.05 -4.55 -13.20
C GLU A 184 -23.06 -4.95 -14.67
N SER A 185 -21.87 -5.08 -15.23
CA SER A 185 -21.67 -5.52 -16.62
C SER A 185 -20.47 -6.45 -16.67
N ASP A 186 -20.64 -7.63 -17.24
CA ASP A 186 -19.53 -8.56 -17.47
C ASP A 186 -18.58 -8.04 -18.56
N LEU A 187 -19.11 -7.20 -19.46
CA LEU A 187 -18.36 -6.65 -20.58
C LEU A 187 -18.82 -5.23 -20.91
N ARG A 188 -18.31 -4.26 -20.17
CA ARG A 188 -18.44 -2.84 -20.48
C ARG A 188 -17.35 -2.44 -21.45
N MET A 189 -17.75 -1.68 -22.45
CA MET A 189 -16.90 -1.17 -23.53
C MET A 189 -16.63 0.31 -23.30
N VAL A 190 -15.39 0.73 -23.48
CA VAL A 190 -14.96 2.14 -23.43
C VAL A 190 -14.12 2.43 -24.67
N SER A 191 -14.63 3.27 -25.57
CA SER A 191 -13.86 3.76 -26.71
C SER A 191 -12.89 4.84 -26.24
N LEU A 192 -11.60 4.57 -26.33
CA LEU A 192 -10.54 5.53 -25.95
C LEU A 192 -10.51 6.74 -26.88
N THR A 193 -10.78 6.52 -28.16
CA THR A 193 -10.79 7.57 -29.17
C THR A 193 -11.96 8.54 -28.98
N ARG A 194 -13.18 8.02 -28.71
CA ARG A 194 -14.35 8.87 -28.39
C ARG A 194 -14.23 9.53 -27.03
N LEU A 195 -13.69 8.83 -26.03
CA LEU A 195 -13.45 9.38 -24.70
C LEU A 195 -12.49 10.57 -24.78
N GLU A 196 -11.39 10.43 -25.52
CA GLU A 196 -10.43 11.52 -25.76
C GLU A 196 -11.10 12.71 -26.46
N ALA A 197 -11.87 12.46 -27.54
CA ALA A 197 -12.57 13.51 -28.25
C ALA A 197 -13.57 14.27 -27.37
N GLU A 198 -14.31 13.57 -26.49
CA GLU A 198 -15.23 14.22 -25.56
C GLU A 198 -14.51 14.98 -24.43
N VAL A 199 -13.39 14.44 -23.91
CA VAL A 199 -12.53 15.15 -22.98
C VAL A 199 -11.97 16.43 -23.62
N SER A 200 -11.46 16.34 -24.84
CA SER A 200 -10.96 17.50 -25.60
C SER A 200 -12.04 18.55 -25.82
N ARG A 201 -13.25 18.14 -26.20
CA ARG A 201 -14.40 19.04 -26.37
C ARG A 201 -14.73 19.78 -25.07
N ARG A 202 -14.82 19.05 -23.93
CA ARG A 202 -15.10 19.63 -22.64
C ARG A 202 -14.04 20.65 -22.22
N MET A 203 -12.79 20.28 -22.36
CA MET A 203 -11.67 21.16 -22.02
C MET A 203 -11.70 22.44 -22.86
N ALA A 204 -11.98 22.33 -24.18
CA ALA A 204 -12.13 23.50 -25.05
C ALA A 204 -13.31 24.40 -24.69
N ALA A 205 -14.37 23.82 -24.13
CA ALA A 205 -15.53 24.54 -23.61
C ALA A 205 -15.35 25.09 -22.19
N GLY A 206 -14.22 24.80 -21.52
CA GLY A 206 -14.01 25.14 -20.10
C GLY A 206 -14.85 24.31 -19.13
N GLU A 207 -15.40 23.18 -19.61
CA GLU A 207 -16.18 22.24 -18.80
C GLU A 207 -15.24 21.25 -18.08
N PRO A 208 -15.55 20.84 -16.84
CA PRO A 208 -14.76 19.83 -16.15
C PRO A 208 -14.93 18.45 -16.79
N VAL A 209 -13.87 17.62 -16.73
CA VAL A 209 -13.97 16.19 -17.00
C VAL A 209 -14.87 15.57 -15.94
N VAL A 210 -15.93 14.88 -16.36
CA VAL A 210 -16.89 14.29 -15.44
C VAL A 210 -16.33 13.01 -14.79
N GLU A 211 -16.84 12.69 -13.61
CA GLU A 211 -16.37 11.56 -12.81
C GLU A 211 -16.41 10.22 -13.56
N SER A 212 -17.46 9.99 -14.33
CA SER A 212 -17.58 8.78 -15.15
C SER A 212 -16.44 8.59 -16.16
N MET A 213 -15.92 9.67 -16.72
CA MET A 213 -14.74 9.64 -17.59
C MET A 213 -13.47 9.37 -16.78
N SER A 214 -13.31 10.05 -15.65
CA SER A 214 -12.14 9.87 -14.79
C SER A 214 -12.03 8.46 -14.21
N LYS A 215 -13.15 7.72 -14.10
CA LYS A 215 -13.21 6.33 -13.63
C LYS A 215 -13.46 5.31 -14.75
N LEU A 216 -13.18 5.68 -16.00
CA LEU A 216 -13.33 4.81 -17.19
C LEU A 216 -14.64 4.00 -17.18
N ALA A 217 -15.76 4.69 -16.90
CA ALA A 217 -17.10 4.12 -16.82
C ALA A 217 -17.25 2.96 -15.80
N GLY A 218 -16.41 2.92 -14.75
CA GLY A 218 -16.46 1.90 -13.71
C GLY A 218 -15.81 0.56 -14.09
N LEU A 219 -15.01 0.50 -15.16
CA LEU A 219 -14.18 -0.67 -15.45
C LEU A 219 -13.27 -0.99 -14.26
N SER A 220 -13.24 -2.24 -13.83
CA SER A 220 -12.37 -2.73 -12.75
C SER A 220 -11.19 -3.57 -13.25
N GLN A 221 -11.24 -3.99 -14.51
CA GLN A 221 -10.20 -4.78 -15.17
C GLN A 221 -10.35 -4.64 -16.69
N ILE A 222 -9.27 -4.84 -17.45
CA ILE A 222 -9.33 -4.93 -18.90
C ILE A 222 -9.17 -6.41 -19.30
N LYS A 223 -10.15 -6.93 -20.03
CA LYS A 223 -10.11 -8.27 -20.62
C LYS A 223 -9.83 -8.24 -22.11
N TYR A 224 -10.35 -7.24 -22.81
CA TYR A 224 -10.25 -7.15 -24.26
C TYR A 224 -9.81 -5.77 -24.71
N VAL A 225 -9.09 -5.75 -25.84
CA VAL A 225 -8.87 -4.57 -26.68
C VAL A 225 -9.42 -4.89 -28.06
N PHE A 226 -10.40 -4.10 -28.52
CA PHE A 226 -10.98 -4.19 -29.84
C PHE A 226 -10.53 -3.02 -30.70
N VAL A 227 -10.19 -3.30 -31.95
CA VAL A 227 -9.72 -2.30 -32.92
C VAL A 227 -10.68 -2.29 -34.10
N TYR A 228 -11.19 -1.11 -34.45
CA TYR A 228 -12.12 -0.88 -35.55
C TYR A 228 -11.50 0.13 -36.51
N PRO A 229 -10.64 -0.29 -37.44
CA PRO A 229 -9.98 0.62 -38.38
C PRO A 229 -10.99 1.39 -39.25
N GLU A 230 -12.08 0.74 -39.63
CA GLU A 230 -13.15 1.31 -40.43
C GLU A 230 -13.90 2.47 -39.77
N SER A 231 -13.86 2.53 -38.45
CA SER A 231 -14.50 3.58 -37.62
C SER A 231 -13.50 4.45 -36.88
N ASN A 232 -12.20 4.20 -37.05
CA ASN A 232 -11.11 4.86 -36.36
C ASN A 232 -11.19 4.74 -34.83
N GLU A 233 -11.49 3.51 -34.31
CA GLU A 233 -11.71 3.34 -32.89
C GLU A 233 -10.85 2.24 -32.25
N ILE A 234 -10.37 2.55 -31.05
CA ILE A 234 -9.76 1.61 -30.12
C ILE A 234 -10.66 1.55 -28.89
N VAL A 235 -11.11 0.33 -28.56
CA VAL A 235 -12.07 0.09 -27.47
C VAL A 235 -11.47 -0.88 -26.48
N ILE A 236 -11.39 -0.48 -25.22
CA ILE A 236 -11.06 -1.36 -24.10
C ILE A 236 -12.36 -1.92 -23.50
N ALA A 237 -12.31 -3.16 -23.01
CA ALA A 237 -13.50 -3.78 -22.47
C ALA A 237 -13.18 -4.74 -21.32
N GLY A 238 -14.11 -4.83 -20.37
CA GLY A 238 -13.99 -5.71 -19.22
C GLY A 238 -15.17 -5.59 -18.26
N PRO A 239 -15.08 -6.25 -17.09
CA PRO A 239 -16.10 -6.15 -16.06
C PRO A 239 -16.14 -4.73 -15.49
N ALA A 240 -17.35 -4.26 -15.24
CA ALA A 240 -17.61 -2.94 -14.70
C ALA A 240 -18.86 -2.92 -13.83
N GLU A 241 -18.93 -1.96 -12.96
CA GLU A 241 -20.08 -1.73 -12.07
C GLU A 241 -20.15 -0.26 -11.62
N GLY A 242 -21.21 0.09 -10.92
CA GLY A 242 -21.26 1.35 -10.19
C GLY A 242 -20.21 1.38 -9.09
N TRP A 243 -19.75 2.56 -8.72
CA TRP A 243 -18.71 2.71 -7.68
C TRP A 243 -19.12 3.67 -6.57
N LYS A 244 -18.45 3.54 -5.46
CA LYS A 244 -18.50 4.42 -4.29
C LYS A 244 -17.07 4.72 -3.85
N TYR A 245 -16.88 5.75 -3.05
CA TYR A 245 -15.58 6.04 -2.45
C TYR A 245 -15.44 5.33 -1.11
N ASP A 246 -14.32 4.63 -0.93
CA ASP A 246 -13.96 4.04 0.37
C ASP A 246 -13.49 5.12 1.36
N ALA A 247 -13.04 4.69 2.55
CA ALA A 247 -12.52 5.60 3.58
C ALA A 247 -11.24 6.32 3.17
N HIS A 248 -10.53 5.80 2.15
CA HIS A 248 -9.27 6.32 1.62
C HIS A 248 -9.48 7.22 0.39
N GLY A 249 -10.72 7.40 -0.04
CA GLY A 249 -11.05 8.17 -1.24
C GLY A 249 -10.79 7.41 -2.55
N VAL A 250 -10.61 6.09 -2.49
CA VAL A 250 -10.48 5.24 -3.68
C VAL A 250 -11.88 4.89 -4.19
N ALA A 251 -12.10 5.07 -5.49
CA ALA A 251 -13.35 4.64 -6.13
C ALA A 251 -13.34 3.11 -6.26
N ILE A 252 -14.17 2.44 -5.49
CA ILE A 252 -14.32 0.99 -5.46
C ILE A 252 -15.71 0.56 -5.93
N GLY A 253 -15.79 -0.53 -6.64
CA GLY A 253 -17.04 -1.13 -7.09
C GLY A 253 -18.00 -1.40 -5.93
N THR A 254 -19.27 -1.14 -6.15
CA THR A 254 -20.29 -1.28 -5.10
C THR A 254 -20.49 -2.71 -4.64
N SER A 255 -20.34 -3.68 -5.55
CA SER A 255 -20.51 -5.11 -5.30
C SER A 255 -19.18 -5.82 -5.07
N SER A 256 -18.20 -5.61 -5.96
CA SER A 256 -16.93 -6.35 -5.93
C SER A 256 -15.91 -5.76 -4.95
N GLY A 257 -16.03 -4.49 -4.58
CA GLY A 257 -15.03 -3.76 -3.81
C GLY A 257 -13.70 -3.52 -4.55
N LYS A 258 -13.61 -3.89 -5.84
CA LYS A 258 -12.40 -3.67 -6.65
C LYS A 258 -12.30 -2.20 -7.06
N PRO A 259 -11.08 -1.62 -7.14
CA PRO A 259 -10.92 -0.25 -7.60
C PRO A 259 -11.35 -0.10 -9.06
N ALA A 260 -11.97 1.05 -9.37
CA ALA A 260 -12.25 1.44 -10.75
C ALA A 260 -10.97 1.96 -11.41
N LEU A 261 -10.76 1.58 -12.68
CA LEU A 261 -9.64 2.06 -13.50
C LEU A 261 -9.69 3.58 -13.64
N GLN A 262 -8.54 4.23 -13.66
CA GLN A 262 -8.44 5.68 -13.67
C GLN A 262 -7.94 6.21 -15.02
N LEU A 263 -8.59 7.28 -15.51
CA LEU A 263 -8.18 7.97 -16.73
C LEU A 263 -6.78 8.59 -16.57
N ASP A 264 -6.45 9.12 -15.40
CA ASP A 264 -5.13 9.69 -15.11
C ASP A 264 -4.00 8.67 -15.32
N ASP A 265 -4.24 7.42 -14.88
CA ASP A 265 -3.28 6.32 -15.06
C ASP A 265 -3.19 5.92 -16.53
N MET A 266 -4.34 5.81 -17.21
CA MET A 266 -4.36 5.53 -18.65
C MET A 266 -3.58 6.56 -19.46
N VAL A 267 -3.79 7.85 -19.19
CA VAL A 267 -3.06 8.93 -19.88
C VAL A 267 -1.57 8.90 -19.52
N THR A 268 -1.24 8.61 -18.26
CA THR A 268 0.15 8.49 -17.83
C THR A 268 0.88 7.38 -18.59
N VAL A 269 0.29 6.19 -18.69
CA VAL A 269 0.91 5.07 -19.41
C VAL A 269 0.89 5.26 -20.93
N LEU A 270 -0.15 5.85 -21.52
CA LEU A 270 -0.15 6.22 -22.94
C LEU A 270 1.01 7.15 -23.30
N ARG A 271 1.37 8.07 -22.42
CA ARG A 271 2.53 8.97 -22.60
C ARG A 271 3.86 8.24 -22.39
N THR A 272 3.89 7.31 -21.44
CA THR A 272 5.07 6.46 -21.17
C THR A 272 5.40 5.55 -22.34
N PHE A 273 4.35 4.95 -22.97
CA PHE A 273 4.48 4.07 -24.13
C PHE A 273 4.17 4.81 -25.44
N SER A 274 4.75 5.98 -25.60
CA SER A 274 4.70 6.73 -26.88
C SER A 274 5.85 6.30 -27.80
N PRO A 275 5.73 6.54 -29.13
CA PRO A 275 6.79 6.21 -30.08
C PRO A 275 8.18 6.73 -29.67
N GLY A 276 9.16 5.83 -29.63
CA GLY A 276 10.53 6.13 -29.25
C GLY A 276 10.79 6.29 -27.74
N ALA A 277 9.79 6.13 -26.89
CA ALA A 277 9.96 6.16 -25.44
C ALA A 277 10.49 4.82 -24.88
N ARG A 278 10.85 4.81 -23.58
CA ARG A 278 11.25 3.58 -22.89
C ARG A 278 10.02 2.69 -22.70
N GLN A 279 10.17 1.40 -23.06
CA GLN A 279 9.10 0.40 -22.96
C GLN A 279 8.99 -0.19 -21.54
N MET A 280 9.35 0.57 -20.50
CA MET A 280 9.30 0.13 -19.11
C MET A 280 9.17 1.31 -18.16
N PHE A 281 8.57 1.03 -16.99
CA PHE A 281 8.57 1.95 -15.87
C PHE A 281 8.71 1.18 -14.55
N GLY A 282 8.99 1.90 -13.48
CA GLY A 282 9.08 1.28 -12.17
C GLY A 282 9.61 2.22 -11.10
N CYS A 283 9.91 1.62 -9.95
CA CYS A 283 10.62 2.27 -8.87
C CYS A 283 11.65 1.33 -8.27
N SER A 284 12.65 1.91 -7.60
CA SER A 284 13.51 1.19 -6.67
C SER A 284 13.57 1.92 -5.34
N ILE A 285 13.68 1.16 -4.26
CA ILE A 285 13.93 1.64 -2.91
C ILE A 285 15.21 0.98 -2.44
N ASP A 286 16.28 1.73 -2.41
CA ASP A 286 17.61 1.22 -2.16
C ASP A 286 18.26 1.91 -0.96
N PRO A 287 18.95 1.14 -0.07
CA PRO A 287 19.71 1.72 1.02
C PRO A 287 20.88 2.54 0.48
N ARG A 288 21.20 3.61 1.20
CA ARG A 288 22.35 4.47 0.85
C ARG A 288 23.67 3.74 1.06
N PRO A 289 24.68 3.93 0.19
CA PRO A 289 25.98 3.28 0.33
C PRO A 289 26.65 3.55 1.68
N GLU A 290 26.51 4.77 2.22
CA GLU A 290 27.05 5.16 3.52
C GLU A 290 26.42 4.36 4.66
N GLY A 291 25.09 4.14 4.62
CA GLY A 291 24.35 3.33 5.57
C GLY A 291 24.80 1.87 5.55
N LEU A 292 24.92 1.29 4.34
CA LEU A 292 25.42 -0.09 4.18
C LEU A 292 26.85 -0.25 4.74
N LYS A 293 27.73 0.71 4.47
CA LYS A 293 29.09 0.73 5.03
C LYS A 293 29.10 0.84 6.55
N ALA A 294 28.24 1.71 7.11
CA ALA A 294 28.10 1.88 8.54
C ALA A 294 27.58 0.63 9.24
N VAL A 295 26.61 -0.07 8.62
CA VAL A 295 26.10 -1.36 9.13
C VAL A 295 27.20 -2.42 9.11
N LYS A 296 27.92 -2.55 8.01
CA LYS A 296 29.00 -3.54 7.91
C LYS A 296 30.05 -3.33 8.98
N HIS A 297 30.49 -2.08 9.20
CA HIS A 297 31.44 -1.74 10.25
C HIS A 297 30.88 -2.11 11.63
N PHE A 298 29.64 -1.72 11.93
CA PHE A 298 28.97 -2.03 13.20
C PHE A 298 28.83 -3.55 13.44
N VAL A 299 28.49 -4.32 12.42
CA VAL A 299 28.38 -5.79 12.51
C VAL A 299 29.74 -6.42 12.79
N THR A 300 30.79 -5.98 12.09
CA THR A 300 32.16 -6.47 12.30
C THR A 300 32.65 -6.15 13.72
N GLU A 301 32.41 -4.93 14.21
CA GLU A 301 32.75 -4.56 15.60
C GLU A 301 31.98 -5.40 16.62
N SER A 302 30.69 -5.66 16.38
CA SER A 302 29.85 -6.47 17.26
C SER A 302 30.35 -7.93 17.30
N GLN A 303 30.75 -8.50 16.16
CA GLN A 303 31.32 -9.85 16.10
C GLN A 303 32.64 -9.94 16.85
N ASN A 304 33.51 -8.93 16.75
CA ASN A 304 34.78 -8.86 17.47
C ASN A 304 34.59 -8.67 18.99
N ALA A 305 33.49 -8.04 19.41
CA ALA A 305 33.16 -7.86 20.83
C ALA A 305 32.60 -9.13 21.51
N GLY A 306 32.31 -10.19 20.74
CA GLY A 306 31.80 -11.47 21.22
C GLY A 306 30.28 -11.57 21.24
N PRO A 307 29.71 -12.62 21.87
CA PRO A 307 28.29 -12.87 21.86
C PRO A 307 27.48 -11.75 22.51
N LEU A 308 26.32 -11.44 21.93
CA LEU A 308 25.38 -10.46 22.51
C LEU A 308 24.91 -10.91 23.89
N ALA A 309 24.79 -9.97 24.83
CA ALA A 309 24.17 -10.26 26.11
C ALA A 309 22.73 -10.69 25.94
N ALA A 310 22.21 -11.49 26.87
CA ALA A 310 20.82 -11.93 26.84
C ALA A 310 19.86 -10.71 26.74
N GLY A 311 18.95 -10.73 25.75
CA GLY A 311 18.06 -9.60 25.43
C GLY A 311 18.71 -8.46 24.62
N GLY A 312 20.00 -8.54 24.30
CA GLY A 312 20.71 -7.50 23.54
C GLY A 312 20.40 -7.49 22.03
N ALA A 313 19.86 -8.58 21.49
CA ALA A 313 19.62 -8.73 20.07
C ALA A 313 18.64 -7.69 19.50
N ARG A 314 17.59 -7.36 20.23
CA ARG A 314 16.62 -6.32 19.82
C ARG A 314 17.29 -4.95 19.70
N THR A 315 18.06 -4.55 20.69
CA THR A 315 18.81 -3.27 20.68
C THR A 315 19.83 -3.25 19.56
N TRP A 316 20.47 -4.40 19.30
CA TRP A 316 21.45 -4.54 18.21
C TRP A 316 20.76 -4.40 16.83
N ALA A 317 19.60 -5.02 16.62
CA ALA A 317 18.84 -4.89 15.40
C ALA A 317 18.31 -3.46 15.16
N HIS A 318 17.86 -2.77 16.22
CA HIS A 318 17.51 -1.35 16.13
C HIS A 318 18.71 -0.50 15.68
N LYS A 319 19.90 -0.73 16.26
CA LYS A 319 21.12 -0.04 15.84
C LYS A 319 21.48 -0.31 14.37
N ILE A 320 21.18 -1.49 13.83
CA ILE A 320 21.34 -1.76 12.40
C ILE A 320 20.42 -0.84 11.59
N GLY A 321 19.14 -0.72 11.97
CA GLY A 321 18.19 0.19 11.33
C GLY A 321 18.68 1.65 11.37
N ASP A 322 19.12 2.13 12.54
CA ASP A 322 19.66 3.48 12.72
C ASP A 322 20.90 3.73 11.85
N LYS A 323 21.78 2.74 11.73
CA LYS A 323 22.99 2.83 10.90
C LYS A 323 22.69 2.79 9.42
N LEU A 324 21.70 1.98 8.98
CA LEU A 324 21.23 1.98 7.60
C LEU A 324 20.63 3.32 7.21
N GLY A 325 19.94 3.98 8.14
CA GLY A 325 19.26 5.25 7.89
C GLY A 325 18.12 5.11 6.89
N ARG A 326 17.83 6.16 6.13
CA ARG A 326 16.76 6.17 5.13
C ARG A 326 17.23 5.54 3.82
N GLN A 327 16.28 4.92 3.11
CA GLN A 327 16.46 4.41 1.75
C GLN A 327 16.02 5.45 0.73
N ASP A 328 16.78 5.60 -0.34
CA ASP A 328 16.45 6.50 -1.44
C ASP A 328 15.50 5.85 -2.42
N ILE A 329 14.57 6.66 -2.93
CA ILE A 329 13.56 6.25 -3.90
C ILE A 329 13.95 6.78 -5.26
N THR A 330 13.99 5.89 -6.24
CA THR A 330 14.15 6.24 -7.66
C THR A 330 12.91 5.80 -8.43
N ILE A 331 12.25 6.73 -9.12
CA ILE A 331 11.13 6.45 -10.03
C ILE A 331 11.63 6.69 -11.45
N TYR A 332 11.28 5.79 -12.35
CA TYR A 332 11.68 5.87 -13.75
C TYR A 332 10.53 5.48 -14.69
N GLY A 333 10.53 6.05 -15.88
CA GLY A 333 9.57 5.76 -16.96
C GLY A 333 8.22 6.46 -16.83
N VAL A 334 7.84 6.93 -15.63
CA VAL A 334 6.62 7.73 -15.39
C VAL A 334 6.96 9.00 -14.62
N PRO A 335 6.11 10.04 -14.66
CA PRO A 335 6.29 11.23 -13.83
C PRO A 335 6.29 10.88 -12.35
N SER A 336 7.28 11.36 -11.61
CA SER A 336 7.44 11.03 -10.19
C SER A 336 6.31 11.55 -9.28
N ASN A 337 5.50 12.47 -9.79
CA ASN A 337 4.32 13.01 -9.10
C ASN A 337 2.99 12.46 -9.67
N SER A 338 3.01 11.35 -10.40
CA SER A 338 1.80 10.70 -10.92
C SER A 338 1.19 9.74 -9.89
N HIS A 339 -0.09 9.41 -10.05
CA HIS A 339 -0.75 8.34 -9.29
C HIS A 339 -0.04 6.99 -9.49
N VAL A 340 0.35 6.67 -10.73
CA VAL A 340 1.15 5.47 -11.05
C VAL A 340 2.41 5.40 -10.18
N ALA A 341 3.16 6.50 -10.06
CA ALA A 341 4.37 6.56 -9.23
C ALA A 341 4.08 6.27 -7.75
N ARG A 342 2.99 6.84 -7.23
CA ARG A 342 2.53 6.57 -5.86
C ARG A 342 2.17 5.10 -5.66
N VAL A 343 1.38 4.52 -6.56
CA VAL A 343 0.91 3.13 -6.48
C VAL A 343 2.08 2.14 -6.48
N ILE A 344 3.02 2.28 -7.44
CA ILE A 344 4.16 1.36 -7.52
C ILE A 344 5.06 1.45 -6.27
N LEU A 345 5.23 2.63 -5.73
CA LEU A 345 6.05 2.86 -4.55
C LEU A 345 5.40 2.29 -3.29
N GLU A 346 4.11 2.58 -3.07
CA GLU A 346 3.37 2.10 -1.91
C GLU A 346 3.20 0.57 -1.93
N ALA A 347 2.95 -0.02 -3.10
CA ALA A 347 2.85 -1.47 -3.25
C ALA A 347 4.18 -2.17 -2.92
N ASP A 348 5.30 -1.65 -3.40
CA ASP A 348 6.62 -2.17 -3.05
C ASP A 348 6.90 -2.09 -1.55
N TYR A 349 6.62 -0.95 -0.94
CA TYR A 349 6.86 -0.74 0.48
C TYR A 349 6.01 -1.68 1.35
N LYS A 350 4.69 -1.80 1.05
CA LYS A 350 3.80 -2.73 1.78
C LYS A 350 4.18 -4.19 1.58
N MET A 351 4.58 -4.59 0.38
CA MET A 351 5.11 -5.95 0.14
C MET A 351 6.29 -6.25 1.08
N LYS A 352 7.24 -5.33 1.22
CA LYS A 352 8.38 -5.49 2.13
C LYS A 352 7.96 -5.57 3.59
N LEU A 353 7.00 -4.74 4.02
CA LEU A 353 6.46 -4.80 5.38
C LEU A 353 5.79 -6.14 5.68
N ILE A 354 5.05 -6.70 4.72
CA ILE A 354 4.48 -8.05 4.83
C ILE A 354 5.61 -9.08 4.97
N GLY A 355 6.60 -9.03 4.09
CA GLY A 355 7.69 -10.00 4.09
C GLY A 355 8.51 -10.03 5.36
N ILE A 356 8.63 -8.91 6.09
CA ILE A 356 9.35 -8.86 7.37
C ILE A 356 8.42 -8.92 8.60
N GLY A 357 7.13 -9.22 8.43
CA GLY A 357 6.17 -9.37 9.52
C GLY A 357 5.82 -8.08 10.25
N LYS A 358 5.89 -6.93 9.58
CA LYS A 358 5.42 -5.62 10.08
C LYS A 358 4.02 -5.26 9.57
N LEU A 359 3.53 -5.98 8.57
CA LEU A 359 2.17 -5.91 8.05
C LEU A 359 1.69 -7.34 7.79
N GLU A 360 0.42 -7.62 8.08
CA GLU A 360 -0.13 -8.96 7.86
C GLU A 360 -0.43 -9.23 6.38
N GLY A 361 0.16 -10.30 5.82
CA GLY A 361 -0.16 -10.79 4.47
C GLY A 361 -1.40 -11.68 4.40
N GLY A 362 -1.90 -12.17 5.56
CA GLY A 362 -2.95 -13.17 5.64
C GLY A 362 -2.41 -14.59 5.86
N SER A 363 -3.33 -15.54 6.10
CA SER A 363 -2.96 -16.91 6.48
C SER A 363 -2.14 -17.66 5.42
N ASN A 364 -2.28 -17.27 4.16
CA ASN A 364 -1.62 -17.92 3.02
C ASN A 364 -0.32 -17.22 2.57
N VAL A 365 0.01 -16.09 3.21
CA VAL A 365 1.24 -15.32 2.93
C VAL A 365 2.01 -15.12 4.23
N PRO A 366 2.61 -16.21 4.77
CA PRO A 366 3.45 -16.12 5.95
C PRO A 366 4.68 -15.25 5.69
N ASP A 367 5.11 -14.50 6.71
CA ASP A 367 6.30 -13.67 6.65
C ASP A 367 7.60 -14.51 6.60
N TYR A 368 8.73 -13.89 6.33
CA TYR A 368 10.03 -14.56 6.25
C TYR A 368 10.37 -15.32 7.54
N PHE A 369 10.03 -14.78 8.70
CA PHE A 369 10.33 -15.42 9.99
C PHE A 369 9.39 -16.59 10.27
N GLU A 370 8.13 -16.50 9.88
CA GLU A 370 7.17 -17.61 9.97
C GLU A 370 7.60 -18.76 9.05
N LEU A 371 8.01 -18.46 7.82
CA LEU A 371 8.56 -19.45 6.90
C LEU A 371 9.83 -20.10 7.48
N THR A 372 10.70 -19.33 8.11
CA THR A 372 11.90 -19.86 8.78
C THR A 372 11.54 -20.81 9.93
N GLN A 373 10.43 -20.55 10.63
CA GLN A 373 9.94 -21.45 11.70
C GLN A 373 9.34 -22.73 11.14
N GLN A 374 8.61 -22.62 10.02
CA GLN A 374 8.01 -23.76 9.33
C GLN A 374 9.07 -24.65 8.66
N HIS A 375 10.16 -24.06 8.20
CA HIS A 375 11.24 -24.70 7.45
C HIS A 375 12.61 -24.47 8.11
N PRO A 376 12.82 -24.99 9.35
CA PRO A 376 14.04 -24.74 10.11
C PRO A 376 15.32 -25.30 9.46
N GLU A 377 15.20 -26.24 8.51
CA GLU A 377 16.30 -26.79 7.71
C GLU A 377 16.95 -25.76 6.79
N PHE A 378 16.23 -24.69 6.42
CA PHE A 378 16.74 -23.60 5.58
C PHE A 378 17.13 -22.36 6.38
N ALA A 379 16.99 -22.40 7.73
CA ALA A 379 17.30 -21.25 8.57
C ALA A 379 18.80 -20.94 8.58
N THR A 380 19.18 -19.74 8.19
CA THR A 380 20.54 -19.23 8.27
C THR A 380 20.82 -18.52 9.60
N ASN A 381 22.09 -18.29 9.92
CA ASN A 381 22.52 -17.56 11.12
C ASN A 381 23.06 -16.17 10.77
N ASN A 382 22.66 -15.61 9.65
CA ASN A 382 23.29 -14.43 9.08
C ASN A 382 22.30 -13.27 9.00
N ILE A 383 22.85 -12.08 8.73
CA ILE A 383 22.07 -10.96 8.24
C ILE A 383 21.69 -11.25 6.80
N GLU A 384 20.40 -11.37 6.56
CA GLU A 384 19.88 -11.61 5.22
C GLU A 384 19.67 -10.28 4.49
N ALA A 385 20.40 -10.10 3.40
CA ALA A 385 20.21 -9.02 2.46
C ALA A 385 19.32 -9.51 1.32
N LEU A 386 18.01 -9.28 1.47
CA LEU A 386 17.01 -9.75 0.52
C LEU A 386 16.63 -8.65 -0.45
N ARG A 387 16.26 -9.07 -1.65
CA ARG A 387 15.63 -8.21 -2.64
C ARG A 387 14.32 -8.84 -3.10
N TRP A 388 13.24 -8.10 -2.97
CA TRP A 388 11.93 -8.44 -3.52
C TRP A 388 11.48 -7.34 -4.47
N TRP A 389 10.88 -7.73 -5.58
CA TRP A 389 10.27 -6.75 -6.47
C TRP A 389 9.01 -7.29 -7.12
N LEU A 390 8.06 -6.40 -7.34
CA LEU A 390 6.83 -6.71 -8.04
C LEU A 390 7.04 -6.52 -9.55
N SER A 391 6.51 -7.44 -10.33
CA SER A 391 6.56 -7.37 -11.79
C SER A 391 5.27 -7.89 -12.40
N MET A 392 5.07 -7.57 -13.67
CA MET A 392 3.91 -8.03 -14.43
C MET A 392 3.95 -9.54 -14.64
N LYS A 393 2.79 -10.18 -14.57
CA LYS A 393 2.62 -11.60 -14.88
C LYS A 393 1.25 -11.81 -15.53
N TYR A 394 1.27 -12.21 -16.78
CA TYR A 394 0.10 -12.59 -17.55
C TYR A 394 0.29 -14.02 -18.08
N GLU A 395 -0.78 -14.78 -18.17
CA GLU A 395 -0.72 -16.14 -18.72
C GLU A 395 -0.55 -16.09 -20.23
N ALA A 396 -1.31 -15.22 -20.89
CA ALA A 396 -1.22 -14.98 -22.31
C ALA A 396 -1.84 -13.64 -22.70
N VAL A 397 -1.39 -13.11 -23.83
CA VAL A 397 -2.12 -12.12 -24.61
C VAL A 397 -2.50 -12.78 -25.93
N LEU A 398 -3.78 -13.13 -26.06
CA LEU A 398 -4.31 -13.80 -27.24
C LEU A 398 -4.72 -12.76 -28.29
N HIS A 399 -4.61 -13.08 -29.58
CA HIS A 399 -5.06 -12.18 -30.62
C HIS A 399 -5.81 -12.91 -31.76
N SER A 400 -6.78 -12.22 -32.37
CA SER A 400 -7.45 -12.69 -33.58
C SER A 400 -6.47 -12.76 -34.77
N PRO A 401 -6.76 -13.58 -35.81
CA PRO A 401 -5.89 -13.69 -36.99
C PRO A 401 -5.61 -12.34 -37.69
N ASP A 402 -6.58 -11.44 -37.68
CA ASP A 402 -6.49 -10.09 -38.26
C ASP A 402 -5.94 -9.03 -37.29
N ARG A 403 -5.59 -9.43 -36.05
CA ARG A 403 -5.11 -8.54 -34.99
C ARG A 403 -6.04 -7.35 -34.71
N SER A 404 -7.35 -7.59 -34.83
CA SER A 404 -8.38 -6.62 -34.48
C SER A 404 -8.99 -6.85 -33.10
N VAL A 405 -8.71 -7.99 -32.46
CA VAL A 405 -9.14 -8.35 -31.11
C VAL A 405 -7.93 -8.87 -30.35
N PHE A 406 -7.74 -8.36 -29.14
CA PHE A 406 -6.75 -8.87 -28.18
C PHE A 406 -7.47 -9.24 -26.90
N GLU A 407 -7.17 -10.41 -26.34
CA GLU A 407 -7.65 -10.88 -25.05
C GLU A 407 -6.50 -11.01 -24.06
N ILE A 408 -6.67 -10.40 -22.89
CA ILE A 408 -5.70 -10.42 -21.80
C ILE A 408 -6.10 -11.49 -20.80
N ALA A 409 -5.30 -12.56 -20.69
CA ALA A 409 -5.56 -13.69 -19.81
C ALA A 409 -4.59 -13.76 -18.64
N GLY A 410 -5.08 -14.20 -17.48
CA GLY A 410 -4.31 -14.53 -16.30
C GLY A 410 -4.15 -13.43 -15.27
N SER A 411 -3.27 -13.70 -14.29
CA SER A 411 -2.94 -12.75 -13.22
C SER A 411 -1.97 -11.69 -13.73
N SER A 412 -2.04 -10.48 -13.17
CA SER A 412 -1.25 -9.35 -13.67
C SER A 412 0.01 -9.05 -12.85
N VAL A 413 0.19 -9.62 -11.64
CA VAL A 413 1.29 -9.28 -10.73
C VAL A 413 1.95 -10.53 -10.14
N GLN A 414 3.29 -10.51 -10.09
CA GLN A 414 4.09 -11.49 -9.37
C GLN A 414 5.15 -10.80 -8.52
N CYS A 415 5.47 -11.41 -7.39
CA CYS A 415 6.65 -11.10 -6.60
C CYS A 415 7.82 -11.96 -7.08
N LYS A 416 8.97 -11.37 -7.26
CA LYS A 416 10.25 -12.03 -7.52
C LYS A 416 11.20 -11.77 -6.37
N SER A 417 12.15 -12.67 -6.18
CA SER A 417 13.10 -12.64 -5.08
C SER A 417 14.52 -12.91 -5.52
N GLU A 418 15.46 -12.36 -4.77
CA GLU A 418 16.90 -12.59 -4.93
C GLU A 418 17.60 -12.39 -3.59
N ASN A 419 18.65 -13.19 -3.31
CA ASN A 419 19.57 -12.90 -2.22
C ASN A 419 20.74 -12.08 -2.79
N GLU A 420 21.11 -11.01 -2.11
CA GLU A 420 22.18 -10.12 -2.53
C GLU A 420 23.39 -10.28 -1.59
N HIS A 421 24.57 -10.04 -2.14
CA HIS A 421 25.81 -10.04 -1.38
C HIS A 421 26.31 -8.60 -1.19
N LEU A 422 26.78 -8.30 0.02
CA LEU A 422 27.41 -7.02 0.34
C LEU A 422 28.93 -7.15 0.16
N LYS A 423 29.52 -6.39 -0.78
CA LYS A 423 30.96 -6.23 -0.88
C LYS A 423 31.53 -5.45 0.32
N ASP A 424 32.83 -5.49 0.49
CA ASP A 424 33.52 -4.71 1.54
C ASP A 424 33.36 -3.21 1.38
N THR A 425 33.08 -2.76 0.17
CA THR A 425 32.80 -1.37 -0.17
C THR A 425 31.40 -0.90 0.25
N GLY A 426 30.51 -1.79 0.72
CA GLY A 426 29.08 -1.53 0.93
C GLY A 426 28.23 -1.66 -0.35
N GLU A 427 28.84 -2.02 -1.48
CA GLU A 427 28.12 -2.24 -2.73
C GLU A 427 27.34 -3.56 -2.66
N ARG A 428 26.07 -3.54 -3.06
CA ARG A 428 25.23 -4.73 -3.20
C ARG A 428 25.46 -5.37 -4.55
N VAL A 429 25.64 -6.67 -4.55
CA VAL A 429 25.86 -7.46 -5.76
C VAL A 429 24.73 -8.45 -5.93
N HIS A 430 24.11 -8.42 -7.09
CA HIS A 430 23.10 -9.38 -7.49
C HIS A 430 23.69 -10.79 -7.58
N SER A 431 23.07 -11.75 -6.91
CA SER A 431 23.45 -13.15 -6.98
C SER A 431 22.80 -13.88 -8.16
N GLY A 432 21.68 -13.36 -8.65
CA GLY A 432 20.81 -14.01 -9.64
C GLY A 432 20.08 -15.25 -9.10
N LYS A 433 20.13 -15.47 -7.76
CA LYS A 433 19.53 -16.65 -7.11
C LYS A 433 18.80 -16.21 -5.84
N ALA A 434 17.74 -16.94 -5.50
CA ALA A 434 17.06 -16.81 -4.22
C ALA A 434 17.29 -18.08 -3.39
N GLU A 435 17.46 -17.91 -2.09
CA GLU A 435 17.45 -19.03 -1.15
C GLU A 435 16.01 -19.53 -0.89
N PRO A 436 15.82 -20.78 -0.44
CA PRO A 436 14.50 -21.40 -0.38
C PRO A 436 13.44 -20.58 0.39
N ILE A 437 13.75 -20.02 1.55
CA ILE A 437 12.80 -19.19 2.33
C ILE A 437 12.40 -17.93 1.55
N ASN A 438 13.38 -17.28 0.91
CA ASN A 438 13.18 -16.10 0.11
C ASN A 438 12.29 -16.38 -1.12
N GLU A 439 12.53 -17.50 -1.78
CA GLU A 439 11.73 -17.97 -2.92
C GLU A 439 10.30 -18.36 -2.50
N MET A 440 10.15 -19.07 -1.37
CA MET A 440 8.84 -19.43 -0.82
C MET A 440 7.98 -18.20 -0.52
N PHE A 441 8.56 -17.16 0.08
CA PHE A 441 7.82 -15.90 0.32
C PHE A 441 7.32 -15.30 -0.99
N ALA A 442 8.18 -15.14 -1.98
CA ALA A 442 7.83 -14.58 -3.27
C ALA A 442 6.76 -15.39 -4.00
N LYS A 443 6.85 -16.72 -3.91
CA LYS A 443 5.84 -17.63 -4.47
C LYS A 443 4.50 -17.49 -3.76
N ASN A 444 4.45 -17.53 -2.42
CA ASN A 444 3.23 -17.40 -1.64
C ASN A 444 2.55 -16.05 -1.87
N PHE A 445 3.34 -14.97 -1.94
CA PHE A 445 2.85 -13.63 -2.28
C PHE A 445 2.20 -13.60 -3.67
N THR A 446 2.83 -14.22 -4.67
CA THR A 446 2.32 -14.30 -6.04
C THR A 446 1.03 -15.10 -6.13
N ASP A 447 1.02 -16.29 -5.55
CA ASP A 447 -0.11 -17.23 -5.65
C ASP A 447 -1.36 -16.70 -4.92
N ASN A 448 -1.18 -15.89 -3.89
CA ASN A 448 -2.27 -15.32 -3.08
C ASN A 448 -2.47 -13.81 -3.32
N TYR A 449 -2.01 -13.29 -4.46
CA TYR A 449 -2.07 -11.85 -4.76
C TYR A 449 -3.48 -11.27 -4.68
N ASN A 450 -4.50 -12.02 -5.09
CA ASN A 450 -5.90 -11.56 -5.04
C ASN A 450 -6.41 -11.42 -3.58
N GLU A 451 -5.95 -12.26 -2.65
CA GLU A 451 -6.24 -12.11 -1.22
C GLU A 451 -5.58 -10.85 -0.67
N LEU A 452 -4.32 -10.62 -1.03
CA LEU A 452 -3.59 -9.41 -0.66
C LEU A 452 -4.26 -8.15 -1.21
N ALA A 453 -4.71 -8.17 -2.46
CA ALA A 453 -5.40 -7.06 -3.09
C ALA A 453 -6.77 -6.75 -2.45
N ALA A 454 -7.43 -7.75 -1.87
CA ALA A 454 -8.67 -7.53 -1.12
C ALA A 454 -8.43 -6.90 0.27
N LYS A 455 -7.25 -7.12 0.86
CA LYS A 455 -6.87 -6.56 2.17
C LYS A 455 -6.23 -5.17 2.06
N GLU A 456 -5.35 -5.02 1.08
CA GLU A 456 -4.55 -3.82 0.86
C GLU A 456 -4.87 -3.25 -0.54
N PRO A 457 -5.70 -2.21 -0.63
CA PRO A 457 -6.21 -1.68 -1.90
C PRO A 457 -5.12 -1.33 -2.91
N VAL A 458 -3.95 -0.90 -2.47
CA VAL A 458 -2.84 -0.56 -3.37
C VAL A 458 -2.38 -1.72 -4.26
N PHE A 459 -2.55 -2.98 -3.82
CA PHE A 459 -2.22 -4.12 -4.68
C PHE A 459 -3.26 -4.31 -5.79
N ALA A 460 -4.53 -3.97 -5.53
CA ALA A 460 -5.53 -3.92 -6.57
C ALA A 460 -5.28 -2.75 -7.56
N ASP A 461 -4.89 -1.58 -7.05
CA ASP A 461 -4.49 -0.45 -7.89
C ASP A 461 -3.26 -0.78 -8.76
N LEU A 462 -2.26 -1.48 -8.21
CA LEU A 462 -1.08 -1.91 -8.99
C LEU A 462 -1.48 -2.82 -10.15
N LYS A 463 -2.43 -3.75 -9.91
CA LYS A 463 -2.99 -4.59 -10.97
C LYS A 463 -3.65 -3.75 -12.05
N SER A 464 -4.45 -2.77 -11.66
CA SER A 464 -5.11 -1.83 -12.58
C SER A 464 -4.10 -1.04 -13.41
N VAL A 465 -3.05 -0.53 -12.80
CA VAL A 465 -1.95 0.18 -13.48
C VAL A 465 -1.25 -0.73 -14.50
N PHE A 466 -1.01 -2.00 -14.15
CA PHE A 466 -0.38 -2.95 -15.06
C PHE A 466 -1.28 -3.31 -16.25
N ASP A 467 -2.59 -3.49 -16.04
CA ASP A 467 -3.54 -3.73 -17.13
C ASP A 467 -3.57 -2.54 -18.11
N LEU A 468 -3.62 -1.31 -17.59
CA LEU A 468 -3.57 -0.09 -18.42
C LEU A 468 -2.24 0.04 -19.17
N ALA A 469 -1.12 -0.29 -18.52
CA ALA A 469 0.20 -0.27 -19.14
C ALA A 469 0.32 -1.29 -20.28
N LEU A 470 -0.26 -2.48 -20.09
CA LEU A 470 -0.29 -3.50 -21.14
C LEU A 470 -1.09 -3.02 -22.35
N VAL A 471 -2.24 -2.37 -22.15
CA VAL A 471 -3.03 -1.76 -23.24
C VAL A 471 -2.23 -0.70 -23.98
N ALA A 472 -1.57 0.21 -23.25
CA ALA A 472 -0.77 1.28 -23.86
C ALA A 472 0.40 0.70 -24.69
N ALA A 473 1.04 -0.35 -24.22
CA ALA A 473 2.10 -1.04 -24.95
C ALA A 473 1.59 -1.82 -26.17
N LEU A 474 0.40 -2.42 -26.10
CA LEU A 474 -0.25 -3.04 -27.25
C LEU A 474 -0.59 -2.00 -28.33
N ILE A 475 -1.11 -0.83 -27.94
CA ILE A 475 -1.41 0.26 -28.87
C ILE A 475 -0.14 0.66 -29.65
N GLU A 476 0.97 0.83 -28.95
CA GLU A 476 2.24 1.20 -29.56
C GLU A 476 2.80 0.07 -30.44
N ARG A 477 2.89 -1.15 -29.88
CA ARG A 477 3.51 -2.28 -30.58
C ARG A 477 2.78 -2.69 -31.85
N GLU A 478 1.46 -2.71 -31.81
CA GLU A 478 0.61 -3.13 -32.92
C GLU A 478 0.25 -1.98 -33.88
N ASP A 479 0.81 -0.79 -33.62
CA ASP A 479 0.51 0.44 -34.38
C ASP A 479 -1.01 0.69 -34.46
N LEU A 480 -1.70 0.54 -33.33
CA LEU A 480 -3.15 0.71 -33.31
C LEU A 480 -3.53 2.17 -33.56
N ASP A 481 -2.69 3.11 -33.16
CA ASP A 481 -2.84 4.53 -33.47
C ASP A 481 -2.82 4.77 -34.99
N GLY A 482 -1.86 4.18 -35.72
CA GLY A 482 -1.79 4.26 -37.17
C GLY A 482 -2.98 3.60 -37.85
N LYS A 483 -3.38 2.40 -37.38
CA LYS A 483 -4.55 1.67 -37.92
C LYS A 483 -5.87 2.41 -37.75
N THR A 484 -6.01 3.22 -36.72
CA THR A 484 -7.24 3.97 -36.39
C THR A 484 -7.10 5.48 -36.61
N HIS A 485 -5.99 5.94 -37.17
CA HIS A 485 -5.69 7.37 -37.38
C HIS A 485 -5.88 8.20 -36.09
N TRP A 486 -5.62 7.61 -34.91
CA TRP A 486 -5.75 8.30 -33.63
C TRP A 486 -4.44 8.97 -33.23
N ASN A 487 -4.45 10.29 -33.14
CA ASN A 487 -3.28 11.08 -32.74
C ASN A 487 -3.18 11.30 -31.22
N ARG A 488 -3.97 10.60 -30.42
CA ARG A 488 -4.09 10.70 -28.96
C ARG A 488 -4.54 12.07 -28.43
N GLY A 489 -4.64 13.10 -29.23
CA GLY A 489 -5.17 14.43 -28.91
C GLY A 489 -4.76 14.97 -27.55
N ALA A 490 -5.72 15.20 -26.64
CA ALA A 490 -5.44 15.66 -25.28
C ALA A 490 -4.61 14.65 -24.47
N PHE A 491 -4.63 13.38 -24.81
CA PHE A 491 -3.88 12.31 -24.13
C PHE A 491 -2.45 12.13 -24.64
N ALA A 492 -2.09 12.78 -25.72
CA ALA A 492 -0.72 12.76 -26.26
C ALA A 492 0.30 13.29 -25.24
N VAL A 493 1.61 13.02 -25.47
CA VAL A 493 2.72 13.47 -24.59
C VAL A 493 2.63 14.96 -24.29
N ASN A 494 2.36 15.78 -25.32
CA ASN A 494 2.20 17.22 -25.19
C ASN A 494 0.73 17.65 -25.17
N GLY A 495 -0.19 16.70 -24.91
CA GLY A 495 -1.62 16.95 -24.89
C GLY A 495 -2.05 17.84 -23.73
N ALA A 496 -3.20 18.48 -23.90
CA ALA A 496 -3.70 19.47 -22.94
C ALA A 496 -4.22 18.86 -21.62
N TYR A 497 -4.54 17.57 -21.58
CA TYR A 497 -5.03 16.91 -20.38
C TYR A 497 -3.96 16.93 -19.27
N LYS A 498 -4.37 17.38 -18.07
CA LYS A 498 -3.52 17.44 -16.88
C LYS A 498 -3.98 16.39 -15.89
N SER A 499 -3.19 15.33 -15.71
CA SER A 499 -3.41 14.37 -14.63
C SER A 499 -3.20 15.03 -13.27
N ALA A 500 -3.89 14.56 -12.25
CA ALA A 500 -3.70 15.01 -10.88
C ALA A 500 -2.25 14.79 -10.42
N SER A 501 -1.75 15.71 -9.59
CA SER A 501 -0.41 15.60 -9.02
C SER A 501 -0.47 15.03 -7.62
N TYR A 502 0.43 14.10 -7.32
CA TYR A 502 0.54 13.41 -6.05
C TYR A 502 1.88 13.71 -5.39
N ASN A 503 1.88 13.86 -4.09
CA ASN A 503 3.13 13.95 -3.33
C ASN A 503 3.71 12.53 -3.17
N VAL A 504 4.90 12.32 -3.74
CA VAL A 504 5.62 11.05 -3.66
C VAL A 504 6.93 11.32 -2.93
N PRO A 505 7.23 10.63 -1.82
CA PRO A 505 8.43 10.87 -1.05
C PRO A 505 9.69 10.50 -1.85
N LYS A 506 10.80 11.18 -1.56
CA LYS A 506 12.11 10.90 -2.18
C LYS A 506 12.92 9.86 -1.40
N SER A 507 12.52 9.58 -0.17
CA SER A 507 13.15 8.57 0.68
C SER A 507 12.16 8.03 1.70
N VAL A 508 12.36 6.81 2.16
CA VAL A 508 11.56 6.13 3.20
C VAL A 508 12.47 5.56 4.27
N ASP A 509 11.88 5.21 5.40
CA ASP A 509 12.59 4.52 6.46
C ASP A 509 13.00 3.12 6.01
N THR A 510 14.15 2.68 6.50
CA THR A 510 14.68 1.36 6.16
C THR A 510 13.76 0.25 6.65
N VAL A 511 13.47 -0.68 5.74
CA VAL A 511 12.70 -1.89 6.04
C VAL A 511 13.67 -2.94 6.59
N VAL A 512 13.69 -3.06 7.92
CA VAL A 512 14.50 -4.04 8.66
C VAL A 512 13.68 -4.60 9.82
N ASN A 513 13.78 -5.89 10.08
CA ASN A 513 13.22 -6.52 11.26
C ASN A 513 14.12 -7.66 11.77
N HIS A 514 13.88 -8.09 12.98
CA HIS A 514 14.66 -9.11 13.65
C HIS A 514 13.75 -9.99 14.50
N ARG A 515 14.05 -11.29 14.52
CA ARG A 515 13.45 -12.24 15.47
C ARG A 515 14.50 -13.24 15.96
N VAL A 516 14.29 -13.75 17.17
CA VAL A 516 15.12 -14.82 17.74
C VAL A 516 14.41 -16.16 17.52
N TYR A 517 15.07 -17.10 16.87
CA TYR A 517 14.57 -18.45 16.66
C TYR A 517 15.57 -19.49 17.16
N LYS A 518 15.15 -20.34 18.12
CA LYS A 518 16.00 -21.38 18.74
C LYS A 518 17.37 -20.86 19.21
N GLY A 519 17.39 -19.66 19.78
CA GLY A 519 18.63 -19.02 20.27
C GLY A 519 19.49 -18.41 19.19
N LYS A 520 19.00 -18.32 17.93
CA LYS A 520 19.68 -17.70 16.80
C LYS A 520 18.99 -16.38 16.47
N ASP A 521 19.77 -15.33 16.30
CA ASP A 521 19.29 -14.03 15.86
C ASP A 521 19.23 -13.97 14.35
N ILE A 522 18.02 -13.76 13.82
CA ILE A 522 17.79 -13.59 12.38
C ILE A 522 17.44 -12.12 12.15
N VAL A 523 18.25 -11.43 11.36
CA VAL A 523 18.01 -10.05 10.95
C VAL A 523 17.78 -10.02 9.45
N VAL A 524 16.67 -9.44 9.05
CA VAL A 524 16.28 -9.32 7.64
C VAL A 524 16.22 -7.86 7.25
N GLN A 525 16.97 -7.49 6.23
CA GLN A 525 16.91 -6.18 5.57
C GLN A 525 16.51 -6.38 4.12
N VAL A 526 15.51 -5.61 3.66
CA VAL A 526 14.95 -5.77 2.33
C VAL A 526 15.13 -4.51 1.49
N ALA A 527 15.60 -4.70 0.27
CA ALA A 527 15.54 -3.73 -0.82
C ALA A 527 14.61 -4.25 -1.93
N GLY A 528 14.35 -3.45 -2.94
CA GLY A 528 13.57 -3.89 -4.10
C GLY A 528 12.91 -2.73 -4.83
N GLY A 529 11.75 -2.99 -5.40
CA GLY A 529 11.03 -2.04 -6.23
C GLY A 529 9.88 -2.68 -6.99
N VAL A 530 9.38 -1.93 -7.97
CA VAL A 530 8.45 -2.42 -8.98
C VAL A 530 9.12 -2.28 -10.34
N ARG A 531 9.02 -3.33 -11.15
CA ARG A 531 9.53 -3.31 -12.53
C ARG A 531 8.44 -3.77 -13.49
N ALA A 532 7.85 -2.82 -14.18
CA ALA A 532 6.90 -3.06 -15.27
C ALA A 532 7.66 -3.10 -16.60
N ASP A 533 8.12 -4.28 -16.97
CA ASP A 533 8.77 -4.57 -18.25
C ASP A 533 7.72 -5.07 -19.24
N VAL A 534 6.98 -4.14 -19.82
CA VAL A 534 5.82 -4.47 -20.65
C VAL A 534 6.24 -5.02 -22.00
N ALA A 535 7.42 -4.62 -22.50
CA ALA A 535 7.95 -5.12 -23.76
C ALA A 535 8.09 -6.65 -23.78
N SER A 536 8.44 -7.24 -22.63
CA SER A 536 8.54 -8.71 -22.51
C SER A 536 7.18 -9.41 -22.61
N ILE A 537 6.10 -8.74 -22.20
CA ILE A 537 4.73 -9.30 -22.24
C ILE A 537 4.10 -9.19 -23.63
N VAL A 538 4.41 -8.14 -24.36
CA VAL A 538 3.89 -7.93 -25.74
C VAL A 538 4.87 -8.39 -26.82
N SER A 539 5.88 -9.20 -26.50
CA SER A 539 6.82 -9.74 -27.47
C SER A 539 6.15 -10.72 -28.44
N ASP A 540 6.73 -10.98 -29.61
CA ASP A 540 6.18 -11.94 -30.59
C ASP A 540 6.05 -13.34 -30.02
N GLU A 541 6.92 -13.70 -29.06
CA GLU A 541 6.92 -15.00 -28.38
C GLU A 541 5.79 -15.10 -27.35
N SER A 542 5.34 -13.96 -26.80
CA SER A 542 4.30 -13.88 -25.76
C SER A 542 2.90 -13.71 -26.34
N LEU A 543 2.79 -13.12 -27.55
CA LEU A 543 1.52 -12.98 -28.25
C LEU A 543 1.12 -14.30 -28.91
N GLN A 544 -0.03 -14.84 -28.52
CA GLN A 544 -0.51 -16.14 -29.01
C GLN A 544 -1.71 -15.96 -29.93
N LYS A 545 -1.65 -16.57 -31.11
CA LYS A 545 -2.77 -16.57 -32.04
C LYS A 545 -3.85 -17.51 -31.56
N GLU A 546 -5.06 -17.01 -31.38
CA GLU A 546 -6.23 -17.82 -31.11
C GLU A 546 -7.02 -18.10 -32.39
N SER A 547 -7.45 -19.35 -32.55
CA SER A 547 -8.22 -19.77 -33.71
C SER A 547 -9.71 -19.45 -33.60
N THR A 548 -10.24 -19.31 -32.38
CA THR A 548 -11.64 -18.98 -32.06
C THR A 548 -11.69 -17.54 -31.52
N ALA A 549 -11.56 -16.57 -32.41
CA ALA A 549 -11.64 -15.18 -32.03
C ALA A 549 -13.04 -14.82 -31.49
N THR A 550 -13.07 -14.18 -30.33
CA THR A 550 -14.24 -13.46 -29.83
C THR A 550 -14.69 -12.47 -30.91
N ALA A 551 -15.98 -12.57 -31.34
CA ALA A 551 -16.51 -11.64 -32.33
C ALA A 551 -16.48 -10.21 -31.78
N LYS A 552 -16.02 -9.24 -32.59
CA LYS A 552 -16.08 -7.83 -32.20
C LYS A 552 -17.55 -7.41 -31.96
N PRO A 553 -17.88 -6.86 -30.78
CA PRO A 553 -19.21 -6.29 -30.54
C PRO A 553 -19.51 -5.13 -31.50
N ALA A 554 -20.78 -4.89 -31.81
CA ALA A 554 -21.17 -3.75 -32.62
C ALA A 554 -20.92 -2.43 -31.90
N LEU A 555 -20.48 -1.40 -32.66
CA LEU A 555 -20.29 -0.06 -32.14
C LEU A 555 -21.62 0.71 -32.15
N PRO A 556 -22.11 1.19 -31.01
CA PRO A 556 -23.28 2.08 -30.97
C PRO A 556 -22.90 3.48 -31.49
N ALA A 557 -23.83 4.23 -32.00
CA ALA A 557 -23.61 5.62 -32.40
C ALA A 557 -23.50 6.54 -31.16
N GLY A 558 -22.56 7.47 -31.17
CA GLY A 558 -22.52 8.66 -30.31
C GLY A 558 -22.15 8.47 -28.82
N ARG A 559 -21.93 7.26 -28.34
CA ARG A 559 -21.52 6.99 -26.95
C ARG A 559 -20.04 6.61 -26.88
N TRP A 560 -19.33 7.10 -25.87
CA TRP A 560 -17.94 6.71 -25.60
C TRP A 560 -17.83 5.46 -24.72
N TRP A 561 -18.94 5.01 -24.09
CA TRP A 561 -19.04 3.76 -23.33
C TRP A 561 -20.41 3.09 -23.55
N TRP A 562 -20.49 1.77 -23.42
CA TRP A 562 -21.72 0.97 -23.49
C TRP A 562 -21.47 -0.43 -22.94
N ASP A 563 -22.53 -1.15 -22.59
CA ASP A 563 -22.45 -2.56 -22.24
C ASP A 563 -22.67 -3.40 -23.51
N ALA A 564 -21.82 -4.44 -23.71
CA ALA A 564 -22.06 -5.43 -24.77
C ALA A 564 -23.33 -6.22 -24.42
N LYS A 565 -24.17 -6.45 -25.42
CA LYS A 565 -25.39 -7.26 -25.28
C LYS A 565 -25.11 -8.74 -25.45
#